data_491b8a71cbf0446a14ca2c583694edf5
#
_entry.id   491b8a71cbf0446a14ca2c583694edf5
#
_cell.length_a   1.000
_cell.length_b   1.000
_cell.length_c   1.000
_cell.angle_alpha   90.00
_cell.angle_beta   90.00
_cell.angle_gamma   90.00
#
_symmetry.space_group_name_H-M   'P 1'
#
loop_
_entity.id
_entity.type
_entity.pdbx_description
1 polymer ?
#
loop_
_entity_poly.entity_id
_entity_poly.type
_entity_poly.pdbx_seq_one_letter_code
_entity_poly.pdbx_strand_id
1 'polypeptide(L)'
;MIQLIVDQILNGLIVGALYGIGALAVSLTFGITGIVNFALGAFMTLGAYFTWFLRSECGWPYPFAALAAVGAVGVVGLLTDLGLFRFTRNHLVNGLLVSIGLISVCEGALLFVWTSAPREMGSVFPGSWHFLGAQVPKENLLVFVALLVIILGSYLLFTRTWLGKAAFAFSQNPEAAVLMGVPTSFLQSAVVVYSTMLAAAAGALYMVMYSIEPSMGTSYVLKAVEGAIIAGIGSTAGALFGGVMIGVTEGVASLFLPLALHDAYGLVLLVFVLMFRPSGLFASAGSARVQAGASRRAGLFERMRGWAVSRRWRKALGACALSAALVLPLVVHGDAVRTICIYAMLLSGLAVSYNLIFGATGQLSLFHSASFGLAAYVTAILTMGHGWNFWLTLVPAVALVSVIALLVGMLCFGFKLRAFYFTVATMAAAELLRLLVVNWYDLTQGAMGMTTVITPRLPGLAIEGSVAWYYAALALLLVVVVVCRRVLASGAGRCLQAIRLNEQLAQTLGVDTFAYKLLAFVLASALAAVVGSFYAAYSGFVDPGYMSIARSLDIIAMVLLGGVGTLFGPIIGAFALTSLPFLIHVDADLRVMLYGAILVAIIVLMPQGVLGFVRGDRDAV
;
A
#
# COMPACT_ATOMS: atom_id res chain seq x y z
N MET A 1 -29.06 25.44 10.50
CA MET A 1 -27.66 25.45 10.02
C MET A 1 -26.66 25.35 11.18
N ILE A 2 -26.74 26.20 12.23
CA ILE A 2 -25.81 26.14 13.39
C ILE A 2 -25.87 24.78 14.08
N GLN A 3 -27.05 24.23 14.32
CA GLN A 3 -27.22 22.89 14.91
C GLN A 3 -26.56 21.79 14.07
N LEU A 4 -26.77 21.78 12.75
CA LEU A 4 -26.15 20.85 11.83
C LEU A 4 -24.61 20.94 11.85
N ILE A 5 -24.06 22.15 11.94
CA ILE A 5 -22.61 22.36 12.05
C ILE A 5 -22.10 21.78 13.38
N VAL A 6 -22.79 22.02 14.47
CA VAL A 6 -22.42 21.49 15.81
C VAL A 6 -22.47 19.95 15.81
N ASP A 7 -23.53 19.35 15.24
CA ASP A 7 -23.68 17.90 15.11
C ASP A 7 -22.52 17.28 14.31
N GLN A 8 -22.17 17.89 13.18
CA GLN A 8 -21.08 17.39 12.33
C GLN A 8 -19.69 17.59 12.96
N ILE A 9 -19.47 18.68 13.68
CA ILE A 9 -18.22 18.88 14.44
C ILE A 9 -18.10 17.83 15.56
N LEU A 10 -19.17 17.58 16.32
CA LEU A 10 -19.16 16.58 17.38
C LEU A 10 -18.93 15.17 16.83
N ASN A 11 -19.63 14.78 15.76
CA ASN A 11 -19.41 13.51 15.07
C ASN A 11 -17.99 13.42 14.51
N GLY A 12 -17.52 14.47 13.83
CA GLY A 12 -16.18 14.54 13.29
C GLY A 12 -15.10 14.45 14.38
N LEU A 13 -15.35 14.98 15.57
CA LEU A 13 -14.44 14.89 16.70
C LEU A 13 -14.36 13.45 17.26
N ILE A 14 -15.49 12.73 17.33
CA ILE A 14 -15.54 11.35 17.81
C ILE A 14 -14.84 10.41 16.81
N VAL A 15 -15.20 10.51 15.53
CA VAL A 15 -14.59 9.74 14.45
C VAL A 15 -13.10 10.09 14.31
N GLY A 16 -12.78 11.39 14.40
CA GLY A 16 -11.40 11.87 14.37
C GLY A 16 -10.56 11.38 15.55
N ALA A 17 -11.13 11.25 16.75
CA ALA A 17 -10.44 10.65 17.88
C ALA A 17 -10.16 9.15 17.65
N LEU A 18 -11.08 8.43 16.99
CA LEU A 18 -10.88 7.05 16.59
C LEU A 18 -9.72 6.93 15.57
N TYR A 19 -9.69 7.78 14.52
CA TYR A 19 -8.57 7.88 13.59
C TYR A 19 -7.27 8.27 14.31
N GLY A 20 -7.35 9.13 15.33
CA GLY A 20 -6.24 9.56 16.15
C GLY A 20 -5.56 8.43 16.92
N ILE A 21 -6.32 7.46 17.45
CA ILE A 21 -5.75 6.26 18.09
C ILE A 21 -5.04 5.40 17.05
N GLY A 22 -5.61 5.20 15.88
CA GLY A 22 -4.94 4.52 14.77
C GLY A 22 -3.66 5.23 14.33
N ALA A 23 -3.72 6.56 14.18
CA ALA A 23 -2.56 7.39 13.84
C ALA A 23 -1.46 7.30 14.91
N LEU A 24 -1.84 7.26 16.20
CA LEU A 24 -0.92 7.02 17.31
C LEU A 24 -0.24 5.65 17.19
N ALA A 25 -1.02 4.58 16.91
CA ALA A 25 -0.48 3.23 16.73
C ALA A 25 0.51 3.15 15.55
N VAL A 26 0.20 3.78 14.41
CA VAL A 26 1.09 3.90 13.26
C VAL A 26 2.34 4.69 13.61
N SER A 27 2.19 5.86 14.24
CA SER A 27 3.30 6.76 14.61
C SER A 27 4.26 6.10 15.59
N LEU A 28 3.75 5.37 16.59
CA LEU A 28 4.57 4.63 17.56
C LEU A 28 5.34 3.50 16.89
N THR A 29 4.66 2.67 16.08
CA THR A 29 5.32 1.57 15.39
C THR A 29 6.42 2.09 14.49
N PHE A 30 6.12 3.07 13.63
CA PHE A 30 7.11 3.63 12.71
C PHE A 30 8.26 4.34 13.44
N GLY A 31 7.96 5.15 14.46
CA GLY A 31 8.98 5.93 15.19
C GLY A 31 10.02 5.06 15.90
N ILE A 32 9.68 3.81 16.24
CA ILE A 32 10.56 2.92 17.01
C ILE A 32 11.10 1.77 16.16
N THR A 33 10.28 1.20 15.27
CA THR A 33 10.73 0.06 14.44
C THR A 33 11.24 0.49 13.07
N GLY A 34 10.94 1.71 12.62
CA GLY A 34 11.20 2.18 11.27
C GLY A 34 10.32 1.51 10.20
N ILE A 35 9.33 0.71 10.59
CA ILE A 35 8.46 -0.06 9.69
C ILE A 35 7.07 0.58 9.69
N VAL A 36 6.54 0.83 8.50
CA VAL A 36 5.13 1.18 8.34
C VAL A 36 4.32 -0.11 8.39
N ASN A 37 3.52 -0.26 9.43
CA ASN A 37 2.72 -1.46 9.64
C ASN A 37 1.26 -1.22 9.19
N PHE A 38 0.94 -1.59 7.96
CA PHE A 38 -0.44 -1.53 7.45
C PHE A 38 -1.33 -2.63 8.08
N ALA A 39 -0.75 -3.69 8.65
CA ALA A 39 -1.55 -4.74 9.32
C ALA A 39 -2.28 -4.24 10.58
N LEU A 40 -1.99 -3.01 11.05
CA LEU A 40 -2.77 -2.38 12.12
C LEU A 40 -4.27 -2.29 11.77
N GLY A 41 -4.62 -2.09 10.47
CA GLY A 41 -6.00 -2.18 10.02
C GLY A 41 -6.60 -3.56 10.22
N ALA A 42 -5.87 -4.62 9.85
CA ALA A 42 -6.33 -6.00 10.07
C ALA A 42 -6.48 -6.33 11.57
N PHE A 43 -5.58 -5.83 12.43
CA PHE A 43 -5.71 -5.99 13.88
C PHE A 43 -6.91 -5.22 14.44
N MET A 44 -7.25 -4.08 13.86
CA MET A 44 -8.50 -3.38 14.18
C MET A 44 -9.71 -4.25 13.84
N THR A 45 -9.75 -4.80 12.63
CA THR A 45 -10.84 -5.70 12.21
C THR A 45 -10.94 -6.92 13.11
N LEU A 46 -9.81 -7.57 13.44
CA LEU A 46 -9.79 -8.69 14.39
C LEU A 46 -10.34 -8.29 15.77
N GLY A 47 -9.97 -7.10 16.27
CA GLY A 47 -10.48 -6.57 17.53
C GLY A 47 -12.00 -6.40 17.52
N ALA A 48 -12.55 -5.88 16.43
CA ALA A 48 -13.99 -5.73 16.23
C ALA A 48 -14.70 -7.09 16.18
N TYR A 49 -14.21 -8.02 15.33
CA TYR A 49 -14.83 -9.36 15.19
C TYR A 49 -14.75 -10.19 16.47
N PHE A 50 -13.63 -10.16 17.19
CA PHE A 50 -13.52 -10.87 18.48
C PHE A 50 -14.44 -10.27 19.54
N THR A 51 -14.58 -8.94 19.57
CA THR A 51 -15.54 -8.28 20.48
C THR A 51 -16.98 -8.67 20.12
N TRP A 52 -17.31 -8.65 18.82
CA TRP A 52 -18.62 -9.09 18.34
C TRP A 52 -18.91 -10.54 18.72
N PHE A 53 -17.97 -11.44 18.48
CA PHE A 53 -18.12 -12.87 18.78
C PHE A 53 -18.35 -13.11 20.29
N LEU A 54 -17.52 -12.50 21.15
CA LEU A 54 -17.67 -12.66 22.59
C LEU A 54 -18.97 -12.04 23.12
N ARG A 55 -19.43 -10.95 22.52
CA ARG A 55 -20.67 -10.29 22.91
C ARG A 55 -21.91 -11.02 22.40
N SER A 56 -21.96 -11.32 21.10
CA SER A 56 -23.17 -11.80 20.42
C SER A 56 -23.34 -13.32 20.53
N GLU A 57 -22.26 -14.09 20.44
CA GLU A 57 -22.31 -15.56 20.48
C GLU A 57 -22.07 -16.09 21.90
N CYS A 58 -21.15 -15.49 22.68
CA CYS A 58 -20.84 -15.95 24.03
C CYS A 58 -21.64 -15.22 25.13
N GLY A 59 -22.38 -14.14 24.79
CA GLY A 59 -23.23 -13.41 25.74
C GLY A 59 -22.48 -12.57 26.79
N TRP A 60 -21.18 -12.26 26.57
CA TRP A 60 -20.39 -11.49 27.54
C TRP A 60 -20.84 -10.01 27.59
N PRO A 61 -20.77 -9.35 28.76
CA PRO A 61 -20.94 -7.90 28.83
C PRO A 61 -19.89 -7.19 27.97
N TYR A 62 -20.30 -6.15 27.21
CA TYR A 62 -19.44 -5.45 26.25
C TYR A 62 -18.06 -5.04 26.80
N PRO A 63 -17.89 -4.43 27.99
CA PRO A 63 -16.58 -4.01 28.48
C PRO A 63 -15.60 -5.20 28.64
N PHE A 64 -16.10 -6.34 29.12
CA PHE A 64 -15.28 -7.55 29.28
C PHE A 64 -14.96 -8.19 27.93
N ALA A 65 -15.92 -8.22 27.01
CA ALA A 65 -15.71 -8.70 25.65
C ALA A 65 -14.63 -7.86 24.91
N ALA A 66 -14.72 -6.53 25.02
CA ALA A 66 -13.75 -5.63 24.42
C ALA A 66 -12.34 -5.79 25.01
N LEU A 67 -12.21 -5.86 26.35
CA LEU A 67 -10.90 -6.06 26.99
C LEU A 67 -10.28 -7.42 26.65
N ALA A 68 -11.08 -8.49 26.60
CA ALA A 68 -10.62 -9.81 26.21
C ALA A 68 -10.17 -9.85 24.74
N ALA A 69 -10.94 -9.21 23.84
CA ALA A 69 -10.58 -9.08 22.43
C ALA A 69 -9.26 -8.33 22.23
N VAL A 70 -9.09 -7.19 22.92
CA VAL A 70 -7.84 -6.41 22.89
C VAL A 70 -6.67 -7.25 23.40
N GLY A 71 -6.84 -8.02 24.47
CA GLY A 71 -5.82 -8.94 24.98
C GLY A 71 -5.47 -10.04 23.99
N ALA A 72 -6.48 -10.67 23.37
CA ALA A 72 -6.29 -11.72 22.37
C ALA A 72 -5.54 -11.20 21.14
N VAL A 73 -5.92 -10.04 20.61
CA VAL A 73 -5.20 -9.40 19.48
C VAL A 73 -3.81 -8.96 19.88
N GLY A 74 -3.59 -8.54 21.13
CA GLY A 74 -2.26 -8.27 21.68
C GLY A 74 -1.34 -9.50 21.61
N VAL A 75 -1.87 -10.69 21.93
CA VAL A 75 -1.14 -11.98 21.78
C VAL A 75 -0.86 -12.26 20.31
N VAL A 76 -1.83 -12.08 19.40
CA VAL A 76 -1.60 -12.19 17.95
C VAL A 76 -0.52 -11.23 17.50
N GLY A 77 -0.53 -9.97 17.99
CA GLY A 77 0.51 -8.98 17.73
C GLY A 77 1.90 -9.41 18.19
N LEU A 78 2.00 -10.05 19.36
CA LEU A 78 3.25 -10.63 19.85
C LEU A 78 3.74 -11.78 18.96
N LEU A 79 2.86 -12.69 18.57
CA LEU A 79 3.20 -13.81 17.70
C LEU A 79 3.67 -13.33 16.32
N THR A 80 2.99 -12.31 15.75
CA THR A 80 3.39 -11.73 14.46
C THR A 80 4.70 -10.96 14.56
N ASP A 81 4.97 -10.28 15.67
CA ASP A 81 6.28 -9.62 15.86
C ASP A 81 7.42 -10.65 15.98
N LEU A 82 7.27 -11.66 16.81
CA LEU A 82 8.30 -12.69 17.02
C LEU A 82 8.52 -13.56 15.77
N GLY A 83 7.44 -13.90 15.05
CA GLY A 83 7.50 -14.77 13.87
C GLY A 83 7.84 -14.05 12.56
N LEU A 84 7.47 -12.77 12.40
CA LEU A 84 7.53 -12.08 11.13
C LEU A 84 8.31 -10.75 11.20
N PHE A 85 7.84 -9.76 11.97
CA PHE A 85 8.43 -8.42 11.97
C PHE A 85 9.86 -8.38 12.50
N ARG A 86 10.22 -9.25 13.43
CA ARG A 86 11.59 -9.37 13.95
C ARG A 86 12.62 -9.60 12.85
N PHE A 87 12.27 -10.33 11.80
CA PHE A 87 13.16 -10.63 10.67
C PHE A 87 13.27 -9.48 9.66
N THR A 88 12.31 -8.54 9.68
CA THR A 88 12.24 -7.44 8.70
C THR A 88 12.57 -6.07 9.28
N ARG A 89 12.89 -5.95 10.59
CA ARG A 89 13.13 -4.69 11.31
C ARG A 89 14.17 -3.76 10.67
N ASN A 90 15.10 -4.28 9.89
CA ASN A 90 16.15 -3.47 9.25
C ASN A 90 15.83 -3.11 7.79
N HIS A 91 14.65 -3.49 7.29
CA HIS A 91 14.25 -3.32 5.90
C HIS A 91 12.83 -2.77 5.83
N LEU A 92 12.70 -1.44 5.69
CA LEU A 92 11.40 -0.73 5.65
C LEU A 92 10.42 -1.38 4.64
N VAL A 93 10.89 -1.69 3.45
CA VAL A 93 10.06 -2.22 2.38
C VAL A 93 9.59 -3.65 2.66
N ASN A 94 10.49 -4.50 3.21
CA ASN A 94 10.12 -5.88 3.56
C ASN A 94 9.10 -5.89 4.71
N GLY A 95 9.27 -5.01 5.69
CA GLY A 95 8.30 -4.86 6.78
C GLY A 95 6.92 -4.41 6.29
N LEU A 96 6.89 -3.48 5.35
CA LEU A 96 5.66 -3.02 4.70
C LEU A 96 4.95 -4.17 3.99
N LEU A 97 5.68 -4.98 3.21
CA LEU A 97 5.09 -6.09 2.48
C LEU A 97 4.61 -7.23 3.39
N VAL A 98 5.37 -7.54 4.46
CA VAL A 98 4.90 -8.50 5.48
C VAL A 98 3.59 -8.02 6.09
N SER A 99 3.46 -6.71 6.35
CA SER A 99 2.21 -6.15 6.86
C SER A 99 1.04 -6.30 5.89
N ILE A 100 1.30 -6.17 4.58
CA ILE A 100 0.28 -6.36 3.54
C ILE A 100 -0.14 -7.81 3.42
N GLY A 101 0.84 -8.73 3.35
CA GLY A 101 0.53 -10.15 3.34
C GLY A 101 -0.26 -10.58 4.59
N LEU A 102 0.02 -9.97 5.74
CA LEU A 102 -0.72 -10.22 6.96
C LEU A 102 -2.16 -9.66 6.91
N ILE A 103 -2.40 -8.53 6.21
CA ILE A 103 -3.77 -8.08 5.92
C ILE A 103 -4.53 -9.17 5.18
N SER A 104 -3.97 -9.68 4.08
CA SER A 104 -4.63 -10.72 3.26
C SER A 104 -4.87 -12.01 4.06
N VAL A 105 -3.93 -12.40 4.94
CA VAL A 105 -4.12 -13.56 5.82
C VAL A 105 -5.27 -13.33 6.80
N CYS A 106 -5.32 -12.19 7.46
CA CYS A 106 -6.36 -11.87 8.44
C CYS A 106 -7.73 -11.72 7.76
N GLU A 107 -7.80 -10.99 6.63
CA GLU A 107 -9.02 -10.79 5.87
C GLU A 107 -9.56 -12.13 5.33
N GLY A 108 -8.70 -12.96 4.72
CA GLY A 108 -9.08 -14.29 4.26
C GLY A 108 -9.52 -15.21 5.40
N ALA A 109 -8.87 -15.15 6.56
CA ALA A 109 -9.29 -15.91 7.74
C ALA A 109 -10.66 -15.46 8.27
N LEU A 110 -10.93 -14.15 8.29
CA LEU A 110 -12.23 -13.60 8.68
C LEU A 110 -13.34 -14.00 7.70
N LEU A 111 -13.07 -13.92 6.39
CA LEU A 111 -14.00 -14.37 5.35
C LEU A 111 -14.32 -15.86 5.48
N PHE A 112 -13.31 -16.68 5.73
CA PHE A 112 -13.47 -18.12 5.88
C PHE A 112 -14.31 -18.50 7.13
N VAL A 113 -14.12 -17.80 8.27
CA VAL A 113 -14.80 -18.13 9.54
C VAL A 113 -16.17 -17.45 9.61
N TRP A 114 -16.29 -16.19 9.24
CA TRP A 114 -17.51 -15.38 9.46
C TRP A 114 -18.21 -14.89 8.19
N THR A 115 -17.73 -15.27 7.01
CA THR A 115 -18.25 -14.85 5.69
C THR A 115 -18.13 -13.35 5.42
N SER A 116 -18.55 -12.90 4.22
CA SER A 116 -18.50 -11.47 3.82
C SER A 116 -19.69 -10.65 4.32
N ALA A 117 -20.67 -11.26 4.98
CA ALA A 117 -21.86 -10.54 5.43
C ALA A 117 -21.51 -9.51 6.52
N PRO A 118 -21.95 -8.25 6.38
CA PRO A 118 -21.78 -7.25 7.43
C PRO A 118 -22.39 -7.72 8.75
N ARG A 119 -21.68 -7.46 9.85
CA ARG A 119 -22.14 -7.80 11.20
C ARG A 119 -22.41 -6.51 11.97
N GLU A 120 -23.49 -6.51 12.71
CA GLU A 120 -23.89 -5.40 13.58
C GLU A 120 -24.00 -5.87 15.01
N MET A 121 -23.64 -5.01 15.94
CA MET A 121 -23.87 -5.25 17.34
C MET A 121 -25.13 -4.47 17.73
N GLY A 122 -26.11 -5.16 18.33
CA GLY A 122 -27.27 -4.47 18.89
C GLY A 122 -26.85 -3.36 19.86
N SER A 123 -27.72 -2.36 20.00
CA SER A 123 -27.46 -1.20 20.86
C SER A 123 -26.96 -1.58 22.25
N VAL A 124 -25.79 -1.03 22.64
CA VAL A 124 -25.19 -1.27 23.98
C VAL A 124 -25.86 -0.41 25.03
N PHE A 125 -26.19 0.84 24.68
CA PHE A 125 -26.86 1.81 25.55
C PHE A 125 -27.91 2.61 24.76
N PRO A 126 -29.17 2.16 24.70
CA PRO A 126 -30.20 2.82 23.92
C PRO A 126 -30.53 4.22 24.47
N GLY A 127 -30.74 5.15 23.55
CA GLY A 127 -31.17 6.54 23.84
C GLY A 127 -30.18 7.59 23.30
N SER A 128 -30.65 8.83 23.27
CA SER A 128 -29.88 10.00 22.85
C SER A 128 -29.83 11.06 23.96
N TRP A 129 -28.75 11.83 23.97
CA TRP A 129 -28.62 13.04 24.79
C TRP A 129 -28.80 14.27 23.91
N HIS A 130 -29.49 15.26 24.43
CA HIS A 130 -29.66 16.55 23.79
C HIS A 130 -28.68 17.55 24.37
N PHE A 131 -27.71 17.97 23.56
CA PHE A 131 -26.72 18.97 23.97
C PHE A 131 -26.72 20.13 22.99
N LEU A 132 -26.96 21.34 23.43
CA LEU A 132 -27.06 22.55 22.59
C LEU A 132 -28.01 22.42 21.39
N GLY A 133 -29.06 21.58 21.50
CA GLY A 133 -29.98 21.27 20.42
C GLY A 133 -29.54 20.15 19.48
N ALA A 134 -28.33 19.63 19.64
CA ALA A 134 -27.81 18.48 18.94
C ALA A 134 -28.27 17.18 19.60
N GLN A 135 -28.60 16.15 18.81
CA GLN A 135 -28.95 14.81 19.31
C GLN A 135 -27.73 13.89 19.15
N VAL A 136 -27.03 13.59 20.24
CA VAL A 136 -25.89 12.67 20.26
C VAL A 136 -26.34 11.33 20.84
N PRO A 137 -26.21 10.21 20.11
CA PRO A 137 -26.44 8.89 20.68
C PRO A 137 -25.57 8.65 21.91
N LYS A 138 -26.12 8.04 22.96
CA LYS A 138 -25.37 7.74 24.19
C LYS A 138 -24.15 6.87 23.91
N GLU A 139 -24.23 6.02 22.91
CA GLU A 139 -23.16 5.16 22.44
C GLU A 139 -21.95 5.95 21.94
N ASN A 140 -22.18 7.00 21.16
CA ASN A 140 -21.10 7.88 20.65
C ASN A 140 -20.38 8.60 21.80
N LEU A 141 -21.12 9.02 22.83
CA LEU A 141 -20.53 9.63 24.01
C LEU A 141 -19.68 8.62 24.81
N LEU A 142 -20.16 7.39 24.96
CA LEU A 142 -19.41 6.31 25.62
C LEU A 142 -18.11 6.02 24.85
N VAL A 143 -18.18 5.89 23.52
CA VAL A 143 -17.01 5.72 22.65
C VAL A 143 -16.03 6.88 22.85
N PHE A 144 -16.51 8.12 22.86
CA PHE A 144 -15.66 9.30 23.05
C PHE A 144 -14.96 9.29 24.42
N VAL A 145 -15.67 8.97 25.51
CA VAL A 145 -15.08 8.85 26.85
C VAL A 145 -14.03 7.72 26.88
N ALA A 146 -14.34 6.55 26.30
CA ALA A 146 -13.39 5.44 26.22
C ALA A 146 -12.13 5.84 25.43
N LEU A 147 -12.29 6.55 24.30
CA LEU A 147 -11.18 7.08 23.52
C LEU A 147 -10.31 8.04 24.34
N LEU A 148 -10.93 8.97 25.10
CA LEU A 148 -10.18 9.87 25.99
C LEU A 148 -9.39 9.11 27.08
N VAL A 149 -9.97 8.05 27.65
CA VAL A 149 -9.29 7.21 28.65
C VAL A 149 -8.08 6.49 28.01
N ILE A 150 -8.23 5.95 26.81
CA ILE A 150 -7.15 5.29 26.07
C ILE A 150 -6.04 6.29 25.72
N ILE A 151 -6.41 7.49 25.27
CA ILE A 151 -5.47 8.59 24.95
C ILE A 151 -4.70 9.00 26.19
N LEU A 152 -5.39 9.25 27.30
CA LEU A 152 -4.78 9.65 28.57
C LEU A 152 -3.88 8.53 29.10
N GLY A 153 -4.33 7.29 29.06
CA GLY A 153 -3.53 6.11 29.44
C GLY A 153 -2.26 5.99 28.60
N SER A 154 -2.36 6.17 27.29
CA SER A 154 -1.22 6.18 26.37
C SER A 154 -0.24 7.32 26.71
N TYR A 155 -0.76 8.53 26.93
CA TYR A 155 0.06 9.68 27.31
C TYR A 155 0.81 9.43 28.61
N LEU A 156 0.14 8.92 29.65
CA LEU A 156 0.76 8.58 30.94
C LEU A 156 1.81 7.46 30.77
N LEU A 157 1.52 6.43 29.98
CA LEU A 157 2.45 5.35 29.69
C LEU A 157 3.75 5.89 29.07
N PHE A 158 3.66 6.72 28.05
CA PHE A 158 4.84 7.22 27.33
C PHE A 158 5.58 8.34 28.06
N THR A 159 4.93 9.13 28.90
CA THR A 159 5.59 10.25 29.63
C THR A 159 6.10 9.84 31.00
N ARG A 160 5.43 8.92 31.69
CA ARG A 160 5.73 8.60 33.10
C ARG A 160 6.47 7.30 33.31
N THR A 161 6.38 6.33 32.39
CA THR A 161 7.05 5.03 32.56
C THR A 161 8.43 4.98 31.96
N TRP A 162 9.24 4.01 32.42
CA TRP A 162 10.55 3.71 31.85
C TRP A 162 10.47 3.33 30.37
N LEU A 163 9.44 2.55 29.99
CA LEU A 163 9.24 2.08 28.63
C LEU A 163 9.04 3.25 27.66
N GLY A 164 8.26 4.25 28.05
CA GLY A 164 8.07 5.45 27.24
C GLY A 164 9.34 6.29 27.11
N LYS A 165 10.09 6.47 28.21
CA LYS A 165 11.37 7.20 28.19
C LYS A 165 12.41 6.49 27.32
N ALA A 166 12.49 5.17 27.42
CA ALA A 166 13.37 4.34 26.58
C ALA A 166 12.98 4.42 25.09
N ALA A 167 11.66 4.37 24.80
CA ALA A 167 11.13 4.52 23.44
C ALA A 167 11.49 5.88 22.84
N PHE A 168 11.34 6.95 23.60
CA PHE A 168 11.69 8.31 23.18
C PHE A 168 13.20 8.45 22.93
N ALA A 169 14.04 7.96 23.84
CA ALA A 169 15.50 7.98 23.66
C ALA A 169 15.94 7.19 22.41
N PHE A 170 15.36 6.00 22.21
CA PHE A 170 15.64 5.16 21.04
C PHE A 170 15.21 5.83 19.72
N SER A 171 14.06 6.50 19.70
CA SER A 171 13.59 7.22 18.51
C SER A 171 14.48 8.39 18.11
N GLN A 172 15.18 9.02 19.07
CA GLN A 172 16.11 10.12 18.78
C GLN A 172 17.48 9.63 18.30
N ASN A 173 18.04 8.63 18.98
CA ASN A 173 19.34 8.06 18.61
C ASN A 173 19.41 6.57 19.02
N PRO A 174 19.13 5.63 18.10
CA PRO A 174 19.15 4.20 18.37
C PRO A 174 20.51 3.71 18.85
N GLU A 175 21.61 4.23 18.29
CA GLU A 175 22.99 3.80 18.66
C GLU A 175 23.33 4.21 20.08
N ALA A 176 23.07 5.47 20.45
CA ALA A 176 23.27 5.95 21.80
C ALA A 176 22.40 5.20 22.81
N ALA A 177 21.13 4.91 22.48
CA ALA A 177 20.24 4.16 23.36
C ALA A 177 20.76 2.74 23.65
N VAL A 178 21.32 2.05 22.63
CA VAL A 178 21.97 0.74 22.80
C VAL A 178 23.17 0.83 23.74
N LEU A 179 24.03 1.84 23.57
CA LEU A 179 25.21 2.06 24.42
C LEU A 179 24.82 2.35 25.87
N MET A 180 23.65 2.99 26.08
CA MET A 180 23.10 3.24 27.43
C MET A 180 22.37 2.03 28.05
N GLY A 181 22.41 0.85 27.40
CA GLY A 181 21.84 -0.40 27.92
C GLY A 181 20.34 -0.59 27.68
N VAL A 182 19.70 0.17 26.78
CA VAL A 182 18.28 -0.03 26.44
C VAL A 182 18.14 -1.36 25.71
N PRO A 183 17.28 -2.31 26.19
CA PRO A 183 17.03 -3.59 25.53
C PRO A 183 16.15 -3.40 24.30
N THR A 184 16.77 -3.09 23.17
CA THR A 184 16.08 -2.64 21.94
C THR A 184 15.11 -3.66 21.37
N SER A 185 15.43 -4.96 21.43
CA SER A 185 14.54 -6.02 20.94
C SER A 185 13.26 -6.11 21.75
N PHE A 186 13.34 -6.02 23.08
CA PHE A 186 12.19 -5.99 23.97
C PHE A 186 11.35 -4.73 23.75
N LEU A 187 12.00 -3.57 23.65
CA LEU A 187 11.35 -2.29 23.44
C LEU A 187 10.54 -2.29 22.13
N GLN A 188 11.14 -2.75 21.04
CA GLN A 188 10.47 -2.82 19.73
C GLN A 188 9.26 -3.78 19.77
N SER A 189 9.41 -4.97 20.38
CA SER A 189 8.30 -5.92 20.54
C SER A 189 7.18 -5.34 21.41
N ALA A 190 7.51 -4.71 22.53
CA ALA A 190 6.53 -4.10 23.43
C ALA A 190 5.72 -3.00 22.73
N VAL A 191 6.37 -2.19 21.88
CA VAL A 191 5.69 -1.14 21.11
C VAL A 191 4.81 -1.73 20.01
N VAL A 192 5.25 -2.76 19.31
CA VAL A 192 4.40 -3.45 18.31
C VAL A 192 3.15 -4.03 18.98
N VAL A 193 3.29 -4.75 20.10
CA VAL A 193 2.17 -5.30 20.85
C VAL A 193 1.22 -4.20 21.33
N TYR A 194 1.76 -3.12 21.89
CA TYR A 194 0.94 -2.00 22.35
C TYR A 194 0.17 -1.34 21.18
N SER A 195 0.82 -1.14 20.03
CA SER A 195 0.17 -0.58 18.83
C SER A 195 -0.93 -1.51 18.29
N THR A 196 -0.73 -2.83 18.33
CA THR A 196 -1.77 -3.80 17.94
C THR A 196 -2.95 -3.79 18.92
N MET A 197 -2.70 -3.64 20.21
CA MET A 197 -3.75 -3.47 21.22
C MET A 197 -4.54 -2.18 21.02
N LEU A 198 -3.88 -1.07 20.68
CA LEU A 198 -4.54 0.19 20.35
C LEU A 198 -5.45 0.05 19.10
N ALA A 199 -4.95 -0.62 18.06
CA ALA A 199 -5.74 -0.90 16.86
C ALA A 199 -6.96 -1.76 17.18
N ALA A 200 -6.79 -2.82 17.98
CA ALA A 200 -7.90 -3.67 18.40
C ALA A 200 -8.93 -2.92 19.26
N ALA A 201 -8.47 -2.04 20.15
CA ALA A 201 -9.36 -1.20 20.94
C ALA A 201 -10.16 -0.22 20.06
N ALA A 202 -9.51 0.36 19.04
CA ALA A 202 -10.21 1.17 18.04
C ALA A 202 -11.28 0.35 17.31
N GLY A 203 -11.01 -0.91 16.95
CA GLY A 203 -11.97 -1.82 16.33
C GLY A 203 -13.15 -2.17 17.24
N ALA A 204 -12.88 -2.47 18.50
CA ALA A 204 -13.91 -2.72 19.50
C ALA A 204 -14.85 -1.52 19.70
N LEU A 205 -14.31 -0.30 19.62
CA LEU A 205 -15.11 0.93 19.74
C LEU A 205 -15.83 1.28 18.42
N TYR A 206 -15.21 1.00 17.27
CA TYR A 206 -15.80 1.25 15.95
C TYR A 206 -17.10 0.48 15.77
N MET A 207 -17.16 -0.79 16.16
CA MET A 207 -18.33 -1.63 16.00
C MET A 207 -19.55 -1.20 16.83
N VAL A 208 -19.36 -0.33 17.82
CA VAL A 208 -20.48 0.27 18.58
C VAL A 208 -21.23 1.30 17.73
N MET A 209 -20.53 1.95 16.79
CA MET A 209 -21.05 3.03 15.95
C MET A 209 -21.44 2.57 14.56
N TYR A 210 -20.75 1.54 14.02
CA TYR A 210 -20.85 1.12 12.63
C TYR A 210 -20.92 -0.40 12.52
N SER A 211 -21.51 -0.88 11.42
CA SER A 211 -21.40 -2.29 11.00
C SER A 211 -19.94 -2.65 10.68
N ILE A 212 -19.59 -3.90 10.92
CA ILE A 212 -18.25 -4.42 10.65
C ILE A 212 -18.26 -5.38 9.47
N GLU A 213 -17.24 -5.27 8.63
CA GLU A 213 -16.96 -6.16 7.50
C GLU A 213 -15.47 -6.53 7.48
N PRO A 214 -15.08 -7.67 6.87
CA PRO A 214 -13.69 -8.13 6.88
C PRO A 214 -12.68 -7.14 6.27
N SER A 215 -13.11 -6.32 5.31
CA SER A 215 -12.27 -5.35 4.58
C SER A 215 -12.14 -3.98 5.25
N MET A 216 -12.93 -3.67 6.29
CA MET A 216 -13.00 -2.32 6.90
C MET A 216 -11.64 -1.80 7.41
N GLY A 217 -10.76 -2.70 7.84
CA GLY A 217 -9.46 -2.34 8.39
C GLY A 217 -8.54 -1.66 7.39
N THR A 218 -8.67 -1.98 6.10
CA THR A 218 -7.86 -1.35 5.05
C THR A 218 -8.20 0.13 4.90
N SER A 219 -9.47 0.49 4.87
CA SER A 219 -9.91 1.90 4.81
C SER A 219 -9.51 2.68 6.07
N TYR A 220 -9.66 2.05 7.25
CA TYR A 220 -9.29 2.67 8.51
C TYR A 220 -7.79 2.95 8.63
N VAL A 221 -6.92 1.98 8.27
CA VAL A 221 -5.48 2.18 8.39
C VAL A 221 -4.97 3.28 7.46
N LEU A 222 -5.63 3.50 6.33
CA LEU A 222 -5.30 4.62 5.44
C LEU A 222 -5.55 5.96 6.14
N LYS A 223 -6.70 6.14 6.78
CA LYS A 223 -7.02 7.34 7.58
C LYS A 223 -6.06 7.50 8.76
N ALA A 224 -5.70 6.41 9.41
CA ALA A 224 -4.71 6.41 10.48
C ALA A 224 -3.31 6.86 9.98
N VAL A 225 -2.88 6.38 8.83
CA VAL A 225 -1.62 6.79 8.18
C VAL A 225 -1.67 8.26 7.76
N GLU A 226 -2.77 8.71 7.16
CA GLU A 226 -3.00 10.12 6.82
C GLU A 226 -2.84 11.01 8.07
N GLY A 227 -3.51 10.68 9.17
CA GLY A 227 -3.42 11.39 10.44
C GLY A 227 -2.01 11.42 11.02
N ALA A 228 -1.30 10.29 10.99
CA ALA A 228 0.07 10.20 11.46
C ALA A 228 1.03 11.10 10.67
N ILE A 229 0.80 11.25 9.35
CA ILE A 229 1.63 12.06 8.46
C ILE A 229 1.31 13.54 8.58
N ILE A 230 0.03 13.91 8.63
CA ILE A 230 -0.40 15.31 8.88
C ILE A 230 0.26 15.81 10.17
N ALA A 231 0.27 14.98 11.18
CA ALA A 231 0.91 15.29 12.45
C ALA A 231 2.43 15.40 12.36
N GLY A 232 3.05 14.59 11.53
CA GLY A 232 4.49 14.34 11.52
C GLY A 232 4.81 13.05 12.27
N ILE A 233 5.28 12.06 11.52
CA ILE A 233 5.54 10.71 12.02
C ILE A 233 6.55 10.72 13.16
N GLY A 234 6.27 9.93 14.21
CA GLY A 234 7.07 9.87 15.43
C GLY A 234 6.62 10.84 16.53
N SER A 235 5.68 11.76 16.25
CA SER A 235 5.04 12.61 17.25
C SER A 235 3.80 11.93 17.83
N THR A 236 3.84 11.48 19.08
CA THR A 236 2.72 10.79 19.73
C THR A 236 1.51 11.71 19.97
N ALA A 237 1.75 12.91 20.49
CA ALA A 237 0.69 13.90 20.71
C ALA A 237 0.16 14.46 19.38
N GLY A 238 1.06 14.69 18.42
CA GLY A 238 0.69 15.16 17.09
C GLY A 238 -0.21 14.17 16.35
N ALA A 239 0.06 12.87 16.43
CA ALA A 239 -0.71 11.84 15.74
C ALA A 239 -2.19 11.85 16.13
N LEU A 240 -2.49 12.04 17.41
CA LEU A 240 -3.87 12.20 17.88
C LEU A 240 -4.54 13.43 17.26
N PHE A 241 -3.82 14.55 17.24
CA PHE A 241 -4.32 15.79 16.66
C PHE A 241 -4.55 15.66 15.14
N GLY A 242 -3.66 14.97 14.43
CA GLY A 242 -3.80 14.69 12.99
C GLY A 242 -5.06 13.89 12.66
N GLY A 243 -5.37 12.86 13.44
CA GLY A 243 -6.61 12.10 13.28
C GLY A 243 -7.87 12.94 13.56
N VAL A 244 -7.85 13.75 14.62
CA VAL A 244 -8.95 14.68 14.92
C VAL A 244 -9.13 15.70 13.80
N MET A 245 -8.06 16.25 13.25
CA MET A 245 -8.13 17.17 12.11
C MET A 245 -8.83 16.54 10.91
N ILE A 246 -8.51 15.29 10.58
CA ILE A 246 -9.17 14.59 9.46
C ILE A 246 -10.66 14.46 9.76
N GLY A 247 -11.05 13.89 10.91
CA GLY A 247 -12.45 13.65 11.24
C GLY A 247 -13.28 14.93 11.27
N VAL A 248 -12.76 16.02 11.85
CA VAL A 248 -13.44 17.32 11.85
C VAL A 248 -13.53 17.89 10.43
N THR A 249 -12.47 17.78 9.63
CA THR A 249 -12.49 18.24 8.23
C THR A 249 -13.52 17.47 7.41
N GLU A 250 -13.59 16.15 7.55
CA GLU A 250 -14.57 15.29 6.89
C GLU A 250 -16.00 15.63 7.34
N GLY A 251 -16.23 15.80 8.65
CA GLY A 251 -17.53 16.16 9.19
C GLY A 251 -18.02 17.53 8.71
N VAL A 252 -17.17 18.54 8.73
CA VAL A 252 -17.53 19.89 8.26
C VAL A 252 -17.66 19.94 6.74
N ALA A 253 -16.74 19.31 6.00
CA ALA A 253 -16.79 19.30 4.54
C ALA A 253 -18.04 18.60 3.99
N SER A 254 -18.54 17.56 4.67
CA SER A 254 -19.76 16.84 4.28
C SER A 254 -21.03 17.69 4.30
N LEU A 255 -21.02 18.87 4.98
CA LEU A 255 -22.12 19.82 4.96
C LEU A 255 -22.21 20.62 3.67
N PHE A 256 -21.08 20.86 3.02
CA PHE A 256 -20.98 21.76 1.86
C PHE A 256 -20.67 21.02 0.56
N LEU A 257 -20.13 19.82 0.65
CA LEU A 257 -19.62 19.05 -0.48
C LEU A 257 -20.33 17.68 -0.56
N PRO A 258 -20.40 17.05 -1.74
CA PRO A 258 -21.05 15.76 -1.93
C PRO A 258 -20.49 14.67 -1.02
N LEU A 259 -21.37 13.96 -0.32
CA LEU A 259 -20.98 12.85 0.58
C LEU A 259 -20.19 11.74 -0.15
N ALA A 260 -20.40 11.61 -1.44
CA ALA A 260 -19.67 10.69 -2.32
C ALA A 260 -18.14 10.93 -2.32
N LEU A 261 -17.68 12.15 -2.00
CA LEU A 261 -16.26 12.51 -1.91
C LEU A 261 -15.73 12.53 -0.46
N HIS A 262 -16.48 11.96 0.49
CA HIS A 262 -16.11 11.98 1.91
C HIS A 262 -14.65 11.55 2.16
N ASP A 263 -14.23 10.45 1.56
CA ASP A 263 -12.86 9.95 1.73
C ASP A 263 -11.78 10.83 1.09
N ALA A 264 -12.16 11.69 0.13
CA ALA A 264 -11.21 12.60 -0.52
C ALA A 264 -10.81 13.79 0.35
N TYR A 265 -11.64 14.20 1.32
CA TYR A 265 -11.39 15.42 2.10
C TYR A 265 -10.14 15.29 2.97
N GLY A 266 -9.96 14.13 3.62
CA GLY A 266 -8.74 13.85 4.38
C GLY A 266 -7.49 13.85 3.52
N LEU A 267 -7.57 13.25 2.31
CA LEU A 267 -6.47 13.21 1.34
C LEU A 267 -6.09 14.61 0.82
N VAL A 268 -7.08 15.46 0.53
CA VAL A 268 -6.83 16.85 0.12
C VAL A 268 -6.15 17.62 1.24
N LEU A 269 -6.62 17.47 2.48
CA LEU A 269 -5.97 18.06 3.66
C LEU A 269 -4.53 17.58 3.80
N LEU A 270 -4.27 16.27 3.62
CA LEU A 270 -2.94 15.69 3.66
C LEU A 270 -2.01 16.32 2.63
N VAL A 271 -2.44 16.40 1.37
CA VAL A 271 -1.64 17.01 0.29
C VAL A 271 -1.35 18.46 0.61
N PHE A 272 -2.37 19.20 1.07
CA PHE A 272 -2.22 20.60 1.47
C PHE A 272 -1.17 20.77 2.59
N VAL A 273 -1.25 19.97 3.65
CA VAL A 273 -0.28 20.02 4.76
C VAL A 273 1.13 19.70 4.27
N LEU A 274 1.30 18.68 3.43
CA LEU A 274 2.61 18.29 2.90
C LEU A 274 3.23 19.34 1.97
N MET A 275 2.42 20.14 1.26
CA MET A 275 2.90 21.26 0.45
C MET A 275 3.52 22.36 1.32
N PHE A 276 2.94 22.67 2.47
CA PHE A 276 3.44 23.76 3.34
C PHE A 276 4.45 23.28 4.37
N ARG A 277 4.26 22.05 4.89
CA ARG A 277 5.16 21.42 5.88
C ARG A 277 5.45 19.96 5.50
N PRO A 278 6.47 19.71 4.67
CA PRO A 278 6.83 18.38 4.17
C PRO A 278 7.14 17.33 5.26
N SER A 279 7.45 17.78 6.49
CA SER A 279 7.72 16.90 7.64
C SER A 279 6.50 16.67 8.54
N GLY A 280 5.34 17.27 8.24
CA GLY A 280 4.17 17.31 9.10
C GLY A 280 4.16 18.49 10.08
N LEU A 281 3.01 18.71 10.74
CA LEU A 281 2.77 19.90 11.58
C LEU A 281 3.59 19.91 12.87
N PHE A 282 3.81 18.74 13.50
CA PHE A 282 4.45 18.57 14.81
C PHE A 282 5.76 17.77 14.74
N ALA A 283 6.38 17.67 13.57
CA ALA A 283 7.63 16.94 13.42
C ALA A 283 8.74 17.56 14.27
N SER A 284 9.39 16.77 15.13
CA SER A 284 10.58 17.17 15.85
C SER A 284 11.82 17.04 14.96
N ALA A 285 12.82 17.89 15.16
CA ALA A 285 14.05 17.90 14.37
C ALA A 285 14.85 16.57 14.38
N GLY A 286 14.50 15.64 15.26
CA GLY A 286 15.13 14.30 15.38
C GLY A 286 14.52 13.24 14.45
N SER A 287 13.29 13.40 13.98
CA SER A 287 12.58 12.37 13.20
C SER A 287 13.14 12.16 11.78
N ALA A 288 13.94 13.09 11.27
CA ALA A 288 14.55 13.01 9.94
C ALA A 288 15.73 12.03 9.83
N ARG A 289 16.26 11.48 10.94
CA ARG A 289 17.47 10.65 10.95
C ARG A 289 17.26 9.14 10.93
N VAL A 290 16.03 8.63 11.03
CA VAL A 290 15.73 7.17 11.09
C VAL A 290 16.13 6.41 9.81
N GLN A 291 16.55 7.10 8.74
CA GLN A 291 16.80 6.47 7.43
C GLN A 291 18.26 6.14 7.11
N ALA A 292 19.23 6.41 7.97
CA ALA A 292 20.66 6.29 7.62
C ALA A 292 21.36 5.00 8.08
N GLY A 293 20.65 4.05 8.67
CA GLY A 293 21.25 2.87 9.30
C GLY A 293 20.93 1.55 8.61
N ALA A 294 21.22 1.39 7.32
CA ALA A 294 21.25 0.06 6.70
C ALA A 294 22.52 -0.69 7.14
N SER A 295 22.54 -1.14 8.40
CA SER A 295 23.56 -2.04 8.90
C SER A 295 23.46 -3.40 8.19
N ARG A 296 24.49 -3.72 7.41
CA ARG A 296 24.71 -5.07 6.86
C ARG A 296 24.83 -6.10 8.00
N ARG A 297 23.73 -6.70 8.40
CA ARG A 297 23.81 -8.03 9.03
C ARG A 297 23.63 -9.07 7.95
N ALA A 298 24.74 -9.73 7.61
CA ALA A 298 24.76 -10.94 6.80
C ALA A 298 23.80 -11.97 7.39
N GLY A 299 22.71 -12.25 6.70
CA GLY A 299 21.73 -13.25 7.12
C GLY A 299 22.32 -14.66 7.03
N LEU A 300 21.69 -15.61 7.71
CA LEU A 300 22.05 -17.04 7.73
C LEU A 300 22.31 -17.64 6.33
N PHE A 301 21.72 -17.06 5.29
CA PHE A 301 21.79 -17.47 3.89
C PHE A 301 23.00 -16.93 3.11
N GLU A 302 23.82 -16.05 3.67
CA GLU A 302 25.06 -15.61 3.02
C GLU A 302 26.09 -16.75 2.86
N ARG A 303 25.98 -17.82 3.65
CA ARG A 303 26.83 -19.01 3.56
C ARG A 303 26.52 -19.93 2.36
N MET A 304 25.34 -19.80 1.71
CA MET A 304 24.99 -20.56 0.50
C MET A 304 25.37 -19.81 -0.81
N ARG A 305 26.16 -18.78 -0.70
CA ARG A 305 26.68 -17.92 -1.77
C ARG A 305 27.76 -18.66 -2.58
N GLY A 306 27.37 -19.32 -3.67
CA GLY A 306 28.35 -20.11 -4.43
C GLY A 306 28.12 -20.23 -5.93
N TRP A 307 26.98 -19.82 -6.50
CA TRP A 307 26.69 -20.07 -7.91
C TRP A 307 26.60 -18.78 -8.73
N ALA A 308 27.75 -18.15 -8.98
CA ALA A 308 27.82 -17.07 -9.97
C ALA A 308 27.66 -17.65 -11.36
N VAL A 309 26.44 -17.58 -11.89
CA VAL A 309 26.15 -17.97 -13.28
C VAL A 309 26.93 -17.06 -14.22
N SER A 310 27.81 -17.63 -15.06
CA SER A 310 28.65 -16.87 -15.98
C SER A 310 27.81 -16.07 -16.99
N ARG A 311 28.35 -14.97 -17.52
CA ARG A 311 27.66 -14.06 -18.46
C ARG A 311 27.16 -14.80 -19.71
N ARG A 312 27.83 -15.90 -20.12
CA ARG A 312 27.43 -16.76 -21.24
C ARG A 312 26.18 -17.57 -20.92
N TRP A 313 26.12 -18.16 -19.72
CA TRP A 313 24.97 -18.93 -19.26
C TRP A 313 23.74 -18.04 -19.05
N ARG A 314 23.89 -16.79 -18.57
CA ARG A 314 22.79 -15.82 -18.46
C ARG A 314 22.18 -15.48 -19.81
N LYS A 315 23.01 -15.30 -20.86
CA LYS A 315 22.50 -15.07 -22.22
C LYS A 315 21.81 -16.31 -22.77
N ALA A 316 22.38 -17.51 -22.55
CA ALA A 316 21.78 -18.77 -22.97
C ALA A 316 20.43 -19.04 -22.28
N LEU A 317 20.34 -18.83 -20.98
CA LEU A 317 19.08 -18.94 -20.23
C LEU A 317 18.03 -17.93 -20.72
N GLY A 318 18.40 -16.67 -20.99
CA GLY A 318 17.49 -15.68 -21.56
C GLY A 318 17.00 -16.06 -22.97
N ALA A 319 17.88 -16.57 -23.81
CA ALA A 319 17.51 -17.07 -25.17
C ALA A 319 16.59 -18.29 -25.04
N CYS A 320 16.91 -19.23 -24.16
CA CYS A 320 16.09 -20.42 -23.91
C CYS A 320 14.71 -20.06 -23.36
N ALA A 321 14.63 -19.12 -22.42
CA ALA A 321 13.35 -18.63 -21.90
C ALA A 321 12.50 -17.94 -22.97
N LEU A 322 13.14 -17.15 -23.86
CA LEU A 322 12.45 -16.50 -24.97
C LEU A 322 11.96 -17.54 -26.01
N SER A 323 12.78 -18.51 -26.37
CA SER A 323 12.37 -19.56 -27.29
C SER A 323 11.26 -20.43 -26.71
N ALA A 324 11.33 -20.75 -25.41
CA ALA A 324 10.26 -21.46 -24.71
C ALA A 324 8.96 -20.65 -24.72
N ALA A 325 9.03 -19.33 -24.45
CA ALA A 325 7.86 -18.45 -24.51
C ALA A 325 7.26 -18.35 -25.92
N LEU A 326 8.08 -18.40 -26.98
CA LEU A 326 7.57 -18.37 -28.35
C LEU A 326 6.89 -19.70 -28.77
N VAL A 327 7.37 -20.82 -28.26
CA VAL A 327 6.87 -22.16 -28.63
C VAL A 327 5.68 -22.58 -27.76
N LEU A 328 5.58 -22.06 -26.53
CA LEU A 328 4.58 -22.46 -25.52
C LEU A 328 3.13 -22.44 -26.05
N PRO A 329 2.62 -21.39 -26.74
CA PRO A 329 1.23 -21.38 -27.22
C PRO A 329 0.94 -22.40 -28.31
N LEU A 330 1.97 -22.93 -28.98
CA LEU A 330 1.85 -23.97 -30.02
C LEU A 330 1.77 -25.37 -29.43
N VAL A 331 2.40 -25.57 -28.27
CA VAL A 331 2.44 -26.87 -27.56
C VAL A 331 1.28 -26.99 -26.59
N VAL A 332 0.95 -25.90 -25.88
CA VAL A 332 -0.12 -25.91 -24.87
C VAL A 332 -1.44 -25.48 -25.51
N HIS A 333 -2.35 -26.44 -25.66
CA HIS A 333 -3.65 -26.21 -26.29
C HIS A 333 -4.75 -25.74 -25.30
N GLY A 334 -4.47 -25.67 -23.99
CA GLY A 334 -5.43 -25.22 -22.96
C GLY A 334 -5.58 -23.71 -22.91
N ASP A 335 -6.78 -23.20 -23.15
CA ASP A 335 -7.06 -21.75 -23.08
C ASP A 335 -6.84 -21.15 -21.70
N ALA A 336 -7.08 -21.91 -20.62
CA ALA A 336 -6.82 -21.48 -19.25
C ALA A 336 -5.33 -21.14 -19.02
N VAL A 337 -4.42 -21.99 -19.47
CA VAL A 337 -2.97 -21.76 -19.33
C VAL A 337 -2.53 -20.55 -20.15
N ARG A 338 -3.05 -20.40 -21.37
CA ARG A 338 -2.77 -19.21 -22.21
C ARG A 338 -3.25 -17.94 -21.54
N THR A 339 -4.44 -17.94 -20.96
CA THR A 339 -5.01 -16.79 -20.21
C THR A 339 -4.12 -16.41 -19.03
N ILE A 340 -3.67 -17.39 -18.23
CA ILE A 340 -2.73 -17.15 -17.13
C ILE A 340 -1.44 -16.51 -17.63
N CYS A 341 -0.86 -17.03 -18.71
CA CYS A 341 0.36 -16.49 -19.29
C CYS A 341 0.17 -15.05 -19.82
N ILE A 342 -0.98 -14.74 -20.44
CA ILE A 342 -1.27 -13.40 -20.95
C ILE A 342 -1.35 -12.41 -19.79
N TYR A 343 -2.12 -12.70 -18.73
CA TYR A 343 -2.18 -11.86 -17.54
C TYR A 343 -0.81 -11.71 -16.87
N ALA A 344 -0.06 -12.82 -16.75
CA ALA A 344 1.29 -12.79 -16.18
C ALA A 344 2.25 -11.93 -17.00
N MET A 345 2.18 -11.94 -18.34
CA MET A 345 3.00 -11.09 -19.20
C MET A 345 2.61 -9.60 -19.11
N LEU A 346 1.31 -9.28 -19.09
CA LEU A 346 0.84 -7.91 -18.91
C LEU A 346 1.27 -7.34 -17.55
N LEU A 347 1.04 -8.10 -16.46
CA LEU A 347 1.47 -7.70 -15.12
C LEU A 347 3.00 -7.68 -14.98
N SER A 348 3.73 -8.51 -15.70
CA SER A 348 5.20 -8.43 -15.80
C SER A 348 5.64 -7.12 -16.43
N GLY A 349 4.99 -6.67 -17.50
CA GLY A 349 5.24 -5.36 -18.11
C GLY A 349 5.02 -4.22 -17.11
N LEU A 350 3.94 -4.29 -16.34
CA LEU A 350 3.64 -3.33 -15.28
C LEU A 350 4.69 -3.36 -14.16
N ALA A 351 5.12 -4.53 -13.71
CA ALA A 351 6.15 -4.67 -12.67
C ALA A 351 7.54 -4.21 -13.17
N VAL A 352 7.90 -4.48 -14.43
CA VAL A 352 9.16 -3.99 -15.03
C VAL A 352 9.15 -2.47 -15.16
N SER A 353 8.03 -1.86 -15.57
CA SER A 353 7.90 -0.40 -15.63
C SER A 353 8.01 0.23 -14.24
N TYR A 354 7.41 -0.37 -13.21
CA TYR A 354 7.54 0.07 -11.83
C TYR A 354 8.98 -0.01 -11.31
N ASN A 355 9.71 -1.06 -11.68
CA ASN A 355 11.10 -1.24 -11.29
C ASN A 355 12.04 -0.15 -11.88
N LEU A 356 11.60 0.59 -12.91
CA LEU A 356 12.34 1.74 -13.44
C LEU A 356 12.40 2.88 -12.41
N ILE A 357 11.32 3.12 -11.63
CA ILE A 357 11.36 4.11 -10.56
C ILE A 357 11.89 3.51 -9.27
N PHE A 358 11.28 2.45 -8.77
CA PHE A 358 11.65 1.86 -7.48
C PHE A 358 13.04 1.23 -7.51
N GLY A 359 13.34 0.45 -8.54
CA GLY A 359 14.62 -0.24 -8.68
C GLY A 359 15.78 0.67 -9.03
N ALA A 360 15.57 1.73 -9.83
CA ALA A 360 16.66 2.59 -10.26
C ALA A 360 16.89 3.80 -9.36
N THR A 361 15.84 4.37 -8.73
CA THR A 361 15.96 5.55 -7.86
C THR A 361 15.82 5.25 -6.38
N GLY A 362 15.31 4.09 -6.01
CA GLY A 362 14.95 3.75 -4.62
C GLY A 362 13.67 4.43 -4.11
N GLN A 363 12.92 5.13 -4.97
CA GLN A 363 11.68 5.82 -4.59
C GLN A 363 10.49 4.87 -4.67
N LEU A 364 9.85 4.61 -3.53
CA LEU A 364 8.63 3.81 -3.45
C LEU A 364 7.44 4.69 -3.82
N SER A 365 6.77 4.39 -4.92
CA SER A 365 5.58 5.11 -5.39
C SER A 365 4.34 4.21 -5.36
N LEU A 366 3.22 4.71 -4.87
CA LEU A 366 1.91 4.03 -4.95
C LEU A 366 1.01 4.60 -6.06
N PHE A 367 1.55 5.48 -6.92
CA PHE A 367 0.83 6.08 -8.04
C PHE A 367 0.72 5.17 -9.27
N HIS A 368 1.48 4.07 -9.30
CA HIS A 368 1.63 3.25 -10.51
C HIS A 368 0.36 2.51 -10.90
N SER A 369 -0.45 2.05 -9.93
CA SER A 369 -1.77 1.47 -10.17
C SER A 369 -2.74 2.50 -10.75
N ALA A 370 -2.69 3.76 -10.28
CA ALA A 370 -3.51 4.82 -10.83
C ALA A 370 -3.15 5.12 -12.29
N SER A 371 -1.85 5.13 -12.63
CA SER A 371 -1.39 5.28 -14.02
C SER A 371 -1.91 4.17 -14.93
N PHE A 372 -1.87 2.93 -14.44
CA PHE A 372 -2.39 1.76 -15.13
C PHE A 372 -3.92 1.81 -15.31
N GLY A 373 -4.68 2.04 -14.23
CA GLY A 373 -6.14 2.04 -14.27
C GLY A 373 -6.71 3.24 -15.02
N LEU A 374 -6.11 4.43 -14.89
CA LEU A 374 -6.56 5.63 -15.61
C LEU A 374 -6.44 5.44 -17.13
N ALA A 375 -5.33 4.87 -17.60
CA ALA A 375 -5.15 4.56 -19.04
C ALA A 375 -6.16 3.51 -19.51
N ALA A 376 -6.48 2.52 -18.67
CA ALA A 376 -7.53 1.54 -18.95
C ALA A 376 -8.87 2.22 -19.16
N TYR A 377 -9.28 3.14 -18.27
CA TYR A 377 -10.50 3.92 -18.40
C TYR A 377 -10.52 4.82 -19.63
N VAL A 378 -9.43 5.56 -19.90
CA VAL A 378 -9.35 6.42 -21.10
C VAL A 378 -9.51 5.61 -22.38
N THR A 379 -8.86 4.45 -22.45
CA THR A 379 -8.99 3.54 -23.59
C THR A 379 -10.43 3.01 -23.73
N ALA A 380 -11.04 2.61 -22.61
CA ALA A 380 -12.43 2.13 -22.58
C ALA A 380 -13.41 3.21 -23.06
N ILE A 381 -13.32 4.43 -22.52
CA ILE A 381 -14.20 5.55 -22.86
C ILE A 381 -14.06 5.93 -24.33
N LEU A 382 -12.85 6.05 -24.86
CA LEU A 382 -12.63 6.44 -26.24
C LEU A 382 -13.03 5.36 -27.25
N THR A 383 -12.82 4.09 -26.92
CA THR A 383 -13.23 2.99 -27.80
C THR A 383 -14.72 2.74 -27.76
N MET A 384 -15.31 2.64 -26.57
CA MET A 384 -16.74 2.29 -26.43
C MET A 384 -17.66 3.49 -26.62
N GLY A 385 -17.27 4.67 -26.08
CA GLY A 385 -18.09 5.89 -26.17
C GLY A 385 -17.99 6.62 -27.51
N HIS A 386 -16.83 6.60 -28.16
CA HIS A 386 -16.54 7.36 -29.37
C HIS A 386 -16.16 6.51 -30.57
N GLY A 387 -16.09 5.18 -30.42
CA GLY A 387 -15.78 4.26 -31.54
C GLY A 387 -14.36 4.39 -32.10
N TRP A 388 -13.42 4.94 -31.31
CA TRP A 388 -12.03 5.11 -31.76
C TRP A 388 -11.33 3.76 -31.91
N ASN A 389 -10.42 3.67 -32.89
CA ASN A 389 -9.57 2.51 -32.99
C ASN A 389 -8.63 2.43 -31.77
N PHE A 390 -8.48 1.24 -31.18
CA PHE A 390 -7.63 0.97 -30.03
C PHE A 390 -6.23 1.61 -30.12
N TRP A 391 -5.59 1.52 -31.28
CA TRP A 391 -4.24 2.06 -31.47
C TRP A 391 -4.18 3.59 -31.38
N LEU A 392 -5.25 4.27 -31.80
CA LEU A 392 -5.37 5.73 -31.66
C LEU A 392 -5.62 6.15 -30.22
N THR A 393 -6.28 5.32 -29.42
CA THR A 393 -6.57 5.63 -28.01
C THR A 393 -5.33 5.57 -27.11
N LEU A 394 -4.28 4.85 -27.54
CA LEU A 394 -3.01 4.79 -26.80
C LEU A 394 -2.37 6.16 -26.64
N VAL A 395 -2.44 7.01 -27.67
CA VAL A 395 -1.81 8.34 -27.63
C VAL A 395 -2.43 9.24 -26.55
N PRO A 396 -3.75 9.49 -26.53
CA PRO A 396 -4.35 10.30 -25.48
C PRO A 396 -4.28 9.63 -24.10
N ALA A 397 -4.35 8.30 -24.01
CA ALA A 397 -4.21 7.60 -22.73
C ALA A 397 -2.82 7.82 -22.11
N VAL A 398 -1.76 7.60 -22.89
CA VAL A 398 -0.38 7.82 -22.44
C VAL A 398 -0.10 9.31 -22.19
N ALA A 399 -0.61 10.22 -23.03
CA ALA A 399 -0.43 11.65 -22.86
C ALA A 399 -1.09 12.15 -21.56
N LEU A 400 -2.36 11.79 -21.31
CA LEU A 400 -3.07 12.20 -20.10
C LEU A 400 -2.36 11.67 -18.83
N VAL A 401 -2.03 10.39 -18.79
CA VAL A 401 -1.32 9.79 -17.65
C VAL A 401 0.05 10.45 -17.45
N SER A 402 0.78 10.74 -18.53
CA SER A 402 2.09 11.40 -18.45
C SER A 402 1.98 12.82 -17.91
N VAL A 403 0.95 13.58 -18.32
CA VAL A 403 0.70 14.95 -17.81
C VAL A 403 0.35 14.89 -16.31
N ILE A 404 -0.53 13.99 -15.90
CA ILE A 404 -0.88 13.86 -14.49
C ILE A 404 0.33 13.39 -13.66
N ALA A 405 1.10 12.41 -14.16
CA ALA A 405 2.34 11.97 -13.51
C ALA A 405 3.37 13.12 -13.43
N LEU A 406 3.48 13.96 -14.46
CA LEU A 406 4.33 15.14 -14.45
C LEU A 406 3.90 16.12 -13.34
N LEU A 407 2.61 16.43 -13.23
CA LEU A 407 2.08 17.31 -12.19
C LEU A 407 2.33 16.75 -10.78
N VAL A 408 1.98 15.49 -10.54
CA VAL A 408 2.21 14.83 -9.26
C VAL A 408 3.71 14.76 -8.93
N GLY A 409 4.53 14.41 -9.91
CA GLY A 409 5.98 14.36 -9.75
C GLY A 409 6.60 15.73 -9.47
N MET A 410 6.17 16.78 -10.17
CA MET A 410 6.61 18.16 -9.90
C MET A 410 6.26 18.60 -8.48
N LEU A 411 5.05 18.30 -8.01
CA LEU A 411 4.65 18.58 -6.63
C LEU A 411 5.53 17.82 -5.64
N CYS A 412 5.62 16.50 -5.77
CA CYS A 412 6.34 15.66 -4.80
C CYS A 412 7.85 15.97 -4.75
N PHE A 413 8.51 16.06 -5.89
CA PHE A 413 9.96 16.32 -5.96
C PHE A 413 10.30 17.79 -5.77
N GLY A 414 9.43 18.72 -6.21
CA GLY A 414 9.60 20.17 -6.01
C GLY A 414 9.58 20.55 -4.53
N PHE A 415 8.67 19.97 -3.75
CA PHE A 415 8.64 20.13 -2.29
C PHE A 415 9.68 19.26 -1.55
N LYS A 416 10.56 18.56 -2.28
CA LYS A 416 11.65 17.72 -1.73
C LYS A 416 11.13 16.66 -0.75
N LEU A 417 9.95 16.09 -1.03
CA LEU A 417 9.41 15.00 -0.23
C LEU A 417 10.35 13.79 -0.29
N ARG A 418 10.75 13.28 0.89
CA ARG A 418 11.72 12.18 1.00
C ARG A 418 11.02 10.88 1.36
N ALA A 419 11.52 9.80 0.79
CA ALA A 419 11.19 8.42 1.14
C ALA A 419 9.68 8.21 1.45
N PHE A 420 9.32 7.99 2.70
CA PHE A 420 7.95 7.65 3.09
C PHE A 420 6.92 8.76 2.78
N TYR A 421 7.27 10.03 2.94
CA TYR A 421 6.36 11.13 2.59
C TYR A 421 6.04 11.17 1.09
N PHE A 422 7.03 10.86 0.24
CA PHE A 422 6.80 10.68 -1.20
C PHE A 422 5.84 9.52 -1.48
N THR A 423 6.04 8.37 -0.81
CA THR A 423 5.16 7.20 -0.96
C THR A 423 3.71 7.55 -0.65
N VAL A 424 3.47 8.28 0.45
CA VAL A 424 2.11 8.60 0.86
C VAL A 424 1.50 9.74 0.03
N ALA A 425 2.28 10.73 -0.39
CA ALA A 425 1.79 11.74 -1.30
C ALA A 425 1.36 11.13 -2.65
N THR A 426 2.13 10.17 -3.16
CA THR A 426 1.77 9.43 -4.38
C THR A 426 0.57 8.49 -4.17
N MET A 427 0.41 7.92 -2.97
CA MET A 427 -0.78 7.17 -2.56
C MET A 427 -2.03 8.07 -2.55
N ALA A 428 -1.93 9.23 -1.91
CA ALA A 428 -3.02 10.19 -1.86
C ALA A 428 -3.45 10.64 -3.26
N ALA A 429 -2.49 10.93 -4.14
CA ALA A 429 -2.79 11.29 -5.53
C ALA A 429 -3.48 10.13 -6.29
N ALA A 430 -3.06 8.88 -6.08
CA ALA A 430 -3.68 7.71 -6.69
C ALA A 430 -5.12 7.53 -6.21
N GLU A 431 -5.34 7.64 -4.91
CA GLU A 431 -6.65 7.46 -4.30
C GLU A 431 -7.62 8.59 -4.69
N LEU A 432 -7.15 9.84 -4.76
CA LEU A 432 -7.96 10.96 -5.28
C LEU A 432 -8.42 10.71 -6.72
N LEU A 433 -7.56 10.19 -7.59
CA LEU A 433 -7.94 9.81 -8.95
C LEU A 433 -8.94 8.64 -8.96
N ARG A 434 -8.75 7.65 -8.09
CA ARG A 434 -9.70 6.55 -7.95
C ARG A 434 -11.07 7.04 -7.52
N LEU A 435 -11.13 7.89 -6.49
CA LEU A 435 -12.37 8.49 -6.02
C LEU A 435 -13.04 9.36 -7.08
N LEU A 436 -12.26 10.09 -7.88
CA LEU A 436 -12.80 10.85 -9.01
C LEU A 436 -13.46 9.90 -10.02
N VAL A 437 -12.83 8.79 -10.37
CA VAL A 437 -13.39 7.79 -11.27
C VAL A 437 -14.65 7.15 -10.67
N VAL A 438 -14.64 6.78 -9.38
CA VAL A 438 -15.81 6.18 -8.71
C VAL A 438 -17.01 7.14 -8.69
N ASN A 439 -16.77 8.43 -8.55
CA ASN A 439 -17.83 9.42 -8.40
C ASN A 439 -18.31 10.07 -9.72
N TRP A 440 -17.60 9.85 -10.82
CA TRP A 440 -17.95 10.41 -12.12
C TRP A 440 -18.82 9.42 -12.92
N TYR A 441 -20.03 9.15 -12.40
CA TYR A 441 -20.92 8.11 -12.92
C TYR A 441 -21.19 8.22 -14.42
N ASP A 442 -21.48 9.43 -14.92
CA ASP A 442 -21.84 9.66 -16.33
C ASP A 442 -20.74 9.28 -17.33
N LEU A 443 -19.46 9.33 -16.91
CA LEU A 443 -18.33 9.07 -17.78
C LEU A 443 -17.74 7.66 -17.56
N THR A 444 -17.69 7.20 -16.31
CA THR A 444 -16.94 6.01 -15.91
C THR A 444 -17.82 4.85 -15.42
N GLN A 445 -19.14 5.07 -15.35
CA GLN A 445 -20.13 4.17 -14.73
C GLN A 445 -19.86 3.92 -13.22
N GLY A 446 -19.02 4.75 -12.62
CA GLY A 446 -18.78 4.76 -11.17
C GLY A 446 -18.18 3.47 -10.62
N ALA A 447 -18.67 3.04 -9.46
CA ALA A 447 -18.18 1.85 -8.79
C ALA A 447 -18.47 0.52 -9.53
N MET A 448 -19.45 0.51 -10.43
CA MET A 448 -19.82 -0.68 -11.21
C MET A 448 -18.78 -1.05 -12.27
N GLY A 449 -17.95 -0.08 -12.70
CA GLY A 449 -16.99 -0.28 -13.77
C GLY A 449 -17.62 -0.35 -15.16
N MET A 450 -16.79 -0.51 -16.18
CA MET A 450 -17.20 -0.51 -17.59
C MET A 450 -16.86 -1.85 -18.25
N THR A 451 -17.84 -2.43 -18.96
CA THR A 451 -17.57 -3.57 -19.86
C THR A 451 -16.88 -3.06 -21.13
N THR A 452 -15.81 -3.73 -21.55
CA THR A 452 -15.02 -3.34 -22.71
C THR A 452 -14.93 -4.49 -23.69
N VAL A 453 -15.57 -4.36 -24.85
CA VAL A 453 -15.41 -5.32 -25.95
C VAL A 453 -14.51 -4.68 -27.00
N ILE A 454 -13.20 -4.72 -26.76
CA ILE A 454 -12.21 -4.06 -27.59
C ILE A 454 -11.41 -5.12 -28.36
N THR A 455 -11.57 -5.14 -29.67
CA THR A 455 -10.70 -5.91 -30.56
C THR A 455 -9.68 -4.97 -31.21
N PRO A 456 -8.39 -5.04 -30.87
CA PRO A 456 -7.39 -4.21 -31.52
C PRO A 456 -7.25 -4.60 -32.98
N ARG A 457 -7.65 -3.72 -33.91
CA ARG A 457 -7.56 -3.94 -35.35
C ARG A 457 -6.55 -3.01 -36.00
N LEU A 458 -5.59 -3.59 -36.70
CA LEU A 458 -4.74 -2.89 -37.66
C LEU A 458 -5.18 -3.27 -39.08
N PRO A 459 -4.90 -2.43 -40.11
CA PRO A 459 -5.15 -2.81 -41.49
C PRO A 459 -4.47 -4.15 -41.81
N GLY A 460 -5.28 -5.20 -42.02
CA GLY A 460 -4.80 -6.55 -42.30
C GLY A 460 -4.44 -7.44 -41.11
N LEU A 461 -4.53 -6.96 -39.86
CA LEU A 461 -4.25 -7.74 -38.66
C LEU A 461 -5.25 -7.42 -37.55
N ALA A 462 -6.10 -8.37 -37.21
CA ALA A 462 -6.95 -8.30 -36.02
C ALA A 462 -6.38 -9.18 -34.91
N ILE A 463 -6.28 -8.66 -33.69
CA ILE A 463 -5.87 -9.46 -32.53
C ILE A 463 -7.12 -10.16 -32.00
N GLU A 464 -7.43 -11.34 -32.54
CA GLU A 464 -8.58 -12.16 -32.15
C GLU A 464 -8.09 -13.56 -31.73
N GLY A 465 -8.72 -14.11 -30.68
CA GLY A 465 -8.36 -15.41 -30.11
C GLY A 465 -7.16 -15.40 -29.16
N SER A 466 -7.07 -16.44 -28.34
CA SER A 466 -6.09 -16.56 -27.23
C SER A 466 -4.63 -16.56 -27.70
N VAL A 467 -4.35 -17.11 -28.89
CA VAL A 467 -2.99 -17.17 -29.43
C VAL A 467 -2.50 -15.81 -29.91
N ALA A 468 -3.35 -15.02 -30.58
CA ALA A 468 -2.99 -13.68 -31.04
C ALA A 468 -2.74 -12.74 -29.85
N TRP A 469 -3.57 -12.81 -28.81
CA TRP A 469 -3.39 -12.06 -27.57
C TRP A 469 -2.13 -12.47 -26.82
N TYR A 470 -1.77 -13.75 -26.83
CA TYR A 470 -0.53 -14.21 -26.22
C TYR A 470 0.70 -13.55 -26.88
N TYR A 471 0.79 -13.56 -28.22
CA TYR A 471 1.90 -12.91 -28.91
C TYR A 471 1.87 -11.39 -28.79
N ALA A 472 0.70 -10.77 -28.72
CA ALA A 472 0.57 -9.33 -28.47
C ALA A 472 1.10 -8.96 -27.08
N ALA A 473 0.73 -9.71 -26.03
CA ALA A 473 1.22 -9.52 -24.68
C ALA A 473 2.74 -9.77 -24.58
N LEU A 474 3.26 -10.80 -25.25
CA LEU A 474 4.69 -11.07 -25.30
C LEU A 474 5.46 -9.95 -26.01
N ALA A 475 4.94 -9.45 -27.14
CA ALA A 475 5.54 -8.33 -27.85
C ALA A 475 5.56 -7.06 -27.00
N LEU A 476 4.46 -6.75 -26.32
CA LEU A 476 4.37 -5.62 -25.38
C LEU A 476 5.39 -5.74 -24.24
N LEU A 477 5.48 -6.91 -23.60
CA LEU A 477 6.46 -7.18 -22.55
C LEU A 477 7.88 -6.95 -23.05
N LEU A 478 8.22 -7.46 -24.25
CA LEU A 478 9.54 -7.27 -24.85
C LEU A 478 9.83 -5.79 -25.13
N VAL A 479 8.85 -5.02 -25.62
CA VAL A 479 9.00 -3.57 -25.85
C VAL A 479 9.30 -2.87 -24.52
N VAL A 480 8.52 -3.13 -23.45
CA VAL A 480 8.74 -2.54 -22.12
C VAL A 480 10.13 -2.89 -21.59
N VAL A 481 10.54 -4.16 -21.68
CA VAL A 481 11.87 -4.63 -21.24
C VAL A 481 12.98 -3.94 -22.02
N VAL A 482 12.86 -3.80 -23.35
CA VAL A 482 13.86 -3.13 -24.20
C VAL A 482 13.96 -1.66 -23.87
N VAL A 483 12.83 -0.95 -23.68
CA VAL A 483 12.83 0.47 -23.29
C VAL A 483 13.49 0.64 -21.92
N CYS A 484 13.07 -0.10 -20.89
CA CYS A 484 13.68 -0.04 -19.57
C CYS A 484 15.18 -0.36 -19.60
N ARG A 485 15.60 -1.38 -20.36
CA ARG A 485 17.01 -1.72 -20.52
C ARG A 485 17.81 -0.60 -21.17
N ARG A 486 17.29 0.05 -22.21
CA ARG A 486 17.96 1.18 -22.87
C ARG A 486 18.10 2.37 -21.95
N VAL A 487 17.07 2.71 -21.18
CA VAL A 487 17.10 3.78 -20.19
C VAL A 487 18.14 3.48 -19.11
N LEU A 488 18.13 2.28 -18.52
CA LEU A 488 19.08 1.90 -17.47
C LEU A 488 20.54 1.83 -17.98
N ALA A 489 20.76 1.51 -19.26
CA ALA A 489 22.10 1.49 -19.87
C ALA A 489 22.59 2.87 -20.32
N SER A 490 21.74 3.88 -20.34
CA SER A 490 22.07 5.25 -20.76
C SER A 490 22.77 6.06 -19.67
N GLY A 491 23.21 7.29 -20.02
CA GLY A 491 23.71 8.27 -19.04
C GLY A 491 22.70 8.56 -17.94
N ALA A 492 21.42 8.70 -18.30
CA ALA A 492 20.35 8.91 -17.33
C ALA A 492 20.24 7.75 -16.33
N GLY A 493 20.35 6.50 -16.80
CA GLY A 493 20.34 5.32 -15.92
C GLY A 493 21.48 5.32 -14.90
N ARG A 494 22.67 5.77 -15.28
CA ARG A 494 23.80 5.91 -14.34
C ARG A 494 23.53 6.99 -13.29
N CYS A 495 22.95 8.14 -13.69
CA CYS A 495 22.55 9.19 -12.75
C CYS A 495 21.47 8.69 -11.76
N LEU A 496 20.46 7.92 -12.23
CA LEU A 496 19.44 7.33 -11.37
C LEU A 496 20.04 6.37 -10.33
N GLN A 497 21.01 5.53 -10.73
CA GLN A 497 21.71 4.64 -9.81
C GLN A 497 22.56 5.41 -8.79
N ALA A 498 23.22 6.49 -9.19
CA ALA A 498 23.96 7.37 -8.27
C ALA A 498 23.02 7.99 -7.24
N ILE A 499 21.84 8.48 -7.66
CA ILE A 499 20.79 9.01 -6.78
C ILE A 499 20.33 7.95 -5.77
N ARG A 500 20.12 6.70 -6.22
CA ARG A 500 19.73 5.59 -5.35
C ARG A 500 20.76 5.28 -4.26
N LEU A 501 22.05 5.35 -4.59
CA LEU A 501 23.14 5.08 -3.65
C LEU A 501 23.26 6.20 -2.62
N ASN A 502 23.34 7.45 -3.07
CA ASN A 502 23.38 8.62 -2.19
C ASN A 502 22.96 9.88 -2.97
N GLU A 503 21.74 10.34 -2.72
CA GLU A 503 21.19 11.52 -3.40
C GLU A 503 21.98 12.80 -3.14
N GLN A 504 22.45 13.01 -1.91
CA GLN A 504 23.22 14.21 -1.54
C GLN A 504 24.57 14.22 -2.25
N LEU A 505 25.26 13.09 -2.28
CA LEU A 505 26.52 12.97 -2.99
C LEU A 505 26.35 13.15 -4.50
N ALA A 506 25.28 12.62 -5.09
CA ALA A 506 24.97 12.82 -6.50
C ALA A 506 24.77 14.31 -6.84
N GLN A 507 24.08 15.06 -5.96
CA GLN A 507 23.91 16.52 -6.11
C GLN A 507 25.24 17.27 -6.06
N THR A 508 26.14 16.91 -5.15
CA THR A 508 27.47 17.57 -5.07
C THR A 508 28.34 17.30 -6.30
N LEU A 509 28.09 16.21 -7.01
CA LEU A 509 28.73 15.86 -8.28
C LEU A 509 28.04 16.49 -9.50
N GLY A 510 27.07 17.39 -9.31
CA GLY A 510 26.39 18.13 -10.38
C GLY A 510 25.20 17.39 -11.02
N VAL A 511 24.73 16.28 -10.44
CA VAL A 511 23.55 15.57 -10.95
C VAL A 511 22.28 16.32 -10.53
N ASP A 512 21.46 16.74 -11.50
CA ASP A 512 20.11 17.27 -11.22
C ASP A 512 19.15 16.15 -10.79
N THR A 513 19.10 15.92 -9.49
CA THR A 513 18.29 14.83 -8.92
C THR A 513 16.79 15.03 -9.12
N PHE A 514 16.33 16.29 -9.22
CA PHE A 514 14.92 16.59 -9.48
C PHE A 514 14.52 16.14 -10.90
N ALA A 515 15.27 16.58 -11.92
CA ALA A 515 14.97 16.26 -13.32
C ALA A 515 15.03 14.75 -13.59
N TYR A 516 16.05 14.06 -13.08
CA TYR A 516 16.19 12.61 -13.31
C TYR A 516 15.12 11.79 -12.59
N LYS A 517 14.74 12.12 -11.35
CA LYS A 517 13.63 11.45 -10.64
C LYS A 517 12.30 11.67 -11.35
N LEU A 518 12.04 12.91 -11.76
CA LEU A 518 10.83 13.27 -12.51
C LEU A 518 10.74 12.51 -13.83
N LEU A 519 11.85 12.45 -14.58
CA LEU A 519 11.93 11.69 -15.83
C LEU A 519 11.60 10.19 -15.59
N ALA A 520 12.21 9.59 -14.57
CA ALA A 520 11.97 8.18 -14.25
C ALA A 520 10.50 7.92 -13.86
N PHE A 521 9.91 8.84 -13.09
CA PHE A 521 8.52 8.74 -12.64
C PHE A 521 7.54 8.85 -13.81
N VAL A 522 7.69 9.85 -14.67
CA VAL A 522 6.82 10.06 -15.84
C VAL A 522 6.97 8.93 -16.85
N LEU A 523 8.20 8.48 -17.13
CA LEU A 523 8.43 7.38 -18.06
C LEU A 523 7.87 6.05 -17.54
N ALA A 524 8.04 5.76 -16.26
CA ALA A 524 7.45 4.57 -15.64
C ALA A 524 5.93 4.60 -15.72
N SER A 525 5.31 5.76 -15.44
CA SER A 525 3.85 5.96 -15.54
C SER A 525 3.34 5.84 -16.99
N ALA A 526 4.09 6.36 -17.96
CA ALA A 526 3.77 6.23 -19.39
C ALA A 526 3.79 4.77 -19.86
N LEU A 527 4.78 3.99 -19.43
CA LEU A 527 4.84 2.55 -19.71
C LEU A 527 3.69 1.79 -19.03
N ALA A 528 3.35 2.13 -17.78
CA ALA A 528 2.20 1.58 -17.08
C ALA A 528 0.89 1.89 -17.81
N ALA A 529 0.75 3.08 -18.40
CA ALA A 529 -0.41 3.48 -19.19
C ALA A 529 -0.58 2.60 -20.43
N VAL A 530 0.50 2.33 -21.16
CA VAL A 530 0.45 1.42 -22.32
C VAL A 530 -0.03 0.02 -21.89
N VAL A 531 0.54 -0.51 -20.80
CA VAL A 531 0.14 -1.83 -20.27
C VAL A 531 -1.32 -1.82 -19.83
N GLY A 532 -1.78 -0.74 -19.17
CA GLY A 532 -3.18 -0.58 -18.73
C GLY A 532 -4.18 -0.60 -19.88
N SER A 533 -3.87 0.09 -20.97
CA SER A 533 -4.69 0.06 -22.19
C SER A 533 -4.83 -1.35 -22.79
N PHE A 534 -3.72 -2.09 -22.88
CA PHE A 534 -3.75 -3.49 -23.35
C PHE A 534 -4.49 -4.41 -22.39
N TYR A 535 -4.33 -4.18 -21.08
CA TYR A 535 -5.04 -4.96 -20.07
C TYR A 535 -6.56 -4.76 -20.17
N ALA A 536 -7.03 -3.52 -20.33
CA ALA A 536 -8.45 -3.20 -20.52
C ALA A 536 -9.04 -3.90 -21.75
N ALA A 537 -8.29 -3.90 -22.86
CA ALA A 537 -8.73 -4.55 -24.10
C ALA A 537 -8.78 -6.08 -23.99
N TYR A 538 -7.90 -6.68 -23.16
CA TYR A 538 -7.89 -8.14 -22.97
C TYR A 538 -8.88 -8.61 -21.91
N SER A 539 -9.00 -7.90 -20.77
CA SER A 539 -9.85 -8.32 -19.65
C SER A 539 -11.35 -8.25 -19.97
N GLY A 540 -11.74 -7.42 -20.93
CA GLY A 540 -13.14 -7.20 -21.26
C GLY A 540 -13.93 -6.40 -20.22
N PHE A 541 -13.27 -5.92 -19.18
CA PHE A 541 -13.86 -5.16 -18.09
C PHE A 541 -12.83 -4.23 -17.45
N VAL A 542 -13.26 -3.05 -17.03
CA VAL A 542 -12.43 -2.09 -16.31
C VAL A 542 -13.18 -1.61 -15.08
N ASP A 543 -12.57 -1.72 -13.92
CA ASP A 543 -13.15 -1.28 -12.65
C ASP A 543 -12.20 -0.36 -11.86
N PRO A 544 -12.72 0.46 -10.92
CA PRO A 544 -11.90 1.35 -10.11
C PRO A 544 -10.86 0.63 -9.23
N GLY A 545 -11.04 -0.67 -8.98
CA GLY A 545 -10.08 -1.49 -8.23
C GLY A 545 -8.72 -1.59 -8.90
N TYR A 546 -8.64 -1.36 -10.23
CA TYR A 546 -7.37 -1.29 -10.94
C TYR A 546 -6.48 -0.13 -10.46
N MET A 547 -7.08 0.92 -9.90
CA MET A 547 -6.39 2.08 -9.33
C MET A 547 -6.16 1.95 -7.82
N SER A 548 -6.63 0.87 -7.20
CA SER A 548 -6.58 0.69 -5.75
C SER A 548 -5.15 0.61 -5.21
N ILE A 549 -5.01 0.93 -3.93
CA ILE A 549 -3.76 0.77 -3.18
C ILE A 549 -3.36 -0.69 -3.13
N ALA A 550 -4.31 -1.62 -2.97
CA ALA A 550 -4.04 -3.05 -2.99
C ALA A 550 -3.33 -3.48 -4.29
N ARG A 551 -3.78 -2.97 -5.45
CA ARG A 551 -3.10 -3.22 -6.72
C ARG A 551 -1.68 -2.65 -6.76
N SER A 552 -1.44 -1.45 -6.20
CA SER A 552 -0.07 -0.91 -6.08
C SER A 552 0.82 -1.81 -5.24
N LEU A 553 0.29 -2.35 -4.17
CA LEU A 553 1.00 -3.24 -3.27
C LEU A 553 1.33 -4.60 -3.93
N ASP A 554 0.41 -5.14 -4.75
CA ASP A 554 0.68 -6.32 -5.57
C ASP A 554 1.84 -6.09 -6.54
N ILE A 555 1.87 -4.92 -7.22
CA ILE A 555 2.97 -4.57 -8.13
C ILE A 555 4.30 -4.52 -7.38
N ILE A 556 4.32 -3.92 -6.19
CA ILE A 556 5.51 -3.87 -5.33
C ILE A 556 5.93 -5.28 -4.93
N ALA A 557 4.98 -6.13 -4.54
CA ALA A 557 5.23 -7.52 -4.18
C ALA A 557 5.87 -8.30 -5.34
N MET A 558 5.37 -8.15 -6.57
CA MET A 558 5.95 -8.76 -7.78
C MET A 558 7.40 -8.35 -7.99
N VAL A 559 7.72 -7.06 -7.82
CA VAL A 559 9.09 -6.55 -8.01
C VAL A 559 10.02 -7.04 -6.92
N LEU A 560 9.57 -7.07 -5.67
CA LEU A 560 10.38 -7.50 -4.54
C LEU A 560 10.63 -9.01 -4.55
N LEU A 561 9.59 -9.79 -4.80
CA LEU A 561 9.70 -11.24 -4.94
C LEU A 561 10.70 -11.60 -6.04
N GLY A 562 10.66 -10.89 -7.16
CA GLY A 562 11.58 -11.11 -8.26
C GLY A 562 13.01 -10.64 -7.98
N GLY A 563 13.16 -9.56 -7.20
CA GLY A 563 14.44 -8.90 -6.87
C GLY A 563 14.52 -7.47 -7.41
N VAL A 564 14.54 -6.50 -6.50
CA VAL A 564 14.57 -5.06 -6.81
C VAL A 564 15.84 -4.66 -7.56
N GLY A 565 15.68 -3.83 -8.60
CA GLY A 565 16.79 -3.32 -9.39
C GLY A 565 17.36 -4.34 -10.40
N THR A 566 16.72 -5.51 -10.54
CA THR A 566 17.04 -6.47 -11.61
C THR A 566 16.05 -6.33 -12.76
N LEU A 567 16.50 -6.49 -14.01
CA LEU A 567 15.62 -6.32 -15.18
C LEU A 567 14.61 -7.47 -15.33
N PHE A 568 15.02 -8.70 -15.02
CA PHE A 568 14.21 -9.90 -15.21
C PHE A 568 13.52 -10.39 -13.94
N GLY A 569 13.92 -9.86 -12.76
CA GLY A 569 13.29 -10.20 -11.48
C GLY A 569 11.78 -9.95 -11.47
N PRO A 570 11.35 -8.74 -11.79
CA PRO A 570 9.92 -8.42 -11.80
C PRO A 570 9.07 -9.35 -12.67
N ILE A 571 9.64 -9.90 -13.76
CA ILE A 571 8.97 -10.88 -14.63
C ILE A 571 8.71 -12.18 -13.85
N ILE A 572 9.75 -12.69 -13.19
CA ILE A 572 9.64 -13.93 -12.39
C ILE A 572 8.63 -13.74 -11.25
N GLY A 573 8.72 -12.60 -10.54
CA GLY A 573 7.80 -12.29 -9.47
C GLY A 573 6.36 -12.15 -9.93
N ALA A 574 6.11 -11.49 -11.06
CA ALA A 574 4.80 -11.35 -11.64
C ALA A 574 4.21 -12.69 -12.08
N PHE A 575 5.00 -13.53 -12.78
CA PHE A 575 4.57 -14.88 -13.15
C PHE A 575 4.24 -15.72 -11.92
N ALA A 576 5.08 -15.71 -10.89
CA ALA A 576 4.87 -16.46 -9.66
C ALA A 576 3.56 -16.02 -8.96
N LEU A 577 3.37 -14.72 -8.73
CA LEU A 577 2.18 -14.22 -8.04
C LEU A 577 0.90 -14.32 -8.87
N THR A 578 0.98 -14.16 -10.18
CA THR A 578 -0.20 -14.25 -11.06
C THR A 578 -0.65 -15.70 -11.24
N SER A 579 0.27 -16.68 -11.34
CA SER A 579 -0.10 -18.08 -11.51
C SER A 579 -0.59 -18.73 -10.22
N LEU A 580 -0.17 -18.23 -9.07
CA LEU A 580 -0.46 -18.81 -7.76
C LEU A 580 -1.97 -19.03 -7.50
N PRO A 581 -2.86 -18.02 -7.70
CA PRO A 581 -4.30 -18.19 -7.46
C PRO A 581 -4.95 -19.25 -8.37
N PHE A 582 -4.39 -19.48 -9.56
CA PHE A 582 -4.90 -20.48 -10.50
C PHE A 582 -4.42 -21.90 -10.20
N LEU A 583 -3.25 -22.03 -9.56
CA LEU A 583 -2.71 -23.32 -9.12
C LEU A 583 -3.40 -23.84 -7.86
N ILE A 584 -3.93 -22.93 -7.05
CA ILE A 584 -4.60 -23.28 -5.79
C ILE A 584 -6.10 -23.46 -6.07
N HIS A 585 -6.52 -24.71 -6.21
CA HIS A 585 -7.92 -25.09 -6.43
C HIS A 585 -8.66 -25.22 -5.09
N VAL A 586 -8.87 -24.10 -4.41
CA VAL A 586 -9.60 -24.02 -3.14
C VAL A 586 -10.65 -22.90 -3.22
N ASP A 587 -11.51 -22.83 -2.23
CA ASP A 587 -12.53 -21.78 -2.10
C ASP A 587 -11.91 -20.38 -2.19
N ALA A 588 -12.68 -19.42 -2.68
CA ALA A 588 -12.20 -18.06 -2.93
C ALA A 588 -11.60 -17.40 -1.68
N ASP A 589 -12.23 -17.60 -0.51
CA ASP A 589 -11.82 -17.02 0.77
C ASP A 589 -10.48 -17.61 1.26
N LEU A 590 -10.37 -18.95 1.18
CA LEU A 590 -9.13 -19.64 1.54
C LEU A 590 -7.98 -19.30 0.58
N ARG A 591 -8.29 -18.98 -0.68
CA ARG A 591 -7.31 -18.53 -1.68
C ARG A 591 -6.67 -17.21 -1.30
N VAL A 592 -7.45 -16.23 -0.82
CA VAL A 592 -6.94 -14.93 -0.33
C VAL A 592 -6.00 -15.12 0.84
N MET A 593 -6.38 -15.97 1.80
CA MET A 593 -5.56 -16.30 2.97
C MET A 593 -4.23 -16.96 2.57
N LEU A 594 -4.28 -17.95 1.68
CA LEU A 594 -3.08 -18.66 1.20
C LEU A 594 -2.17 -17.75 0.39
N TYR A 595 -2.73 -16.88 -0.46
CA TYR A 595 -1.96 -15.86 -1.20
C TYR A 595 -1.16 -14.99 -0.24
N GLY A 596 -1.82 -14.43 0.80
CA GLY A 596 -1.16 -13.63 1.83
C GLY A 596 -0.09 -14.41 2.60
N ALA A 597 -0.38 -15.66 3.00
CA ALA A 597 0.57 -16.51 3.73
C ALA A 597 1.82 -16.83 2.89
N ILE A 598 1.65 -17.15 1.61
CA ILE A 598 2.75 -17.43 0.68
C ILE A 598 3.58 -16.16 0.46
N LEU A 599 2.92 -15.00 0.28
CA LEU A 599 3.60 -13.72 0.13
C LEU A 599 4.49 -13.42 1.35
N VAL A 600 3.95 -13.58 2.57
CA VAL A 600 4.70 -13.42 3.81
C VAL A 600 5.87 -14.40 3.89
N ALA A 601 5.62 -15.67 3.62
CA ALA A 601 6.65 -16.71 3.67
C ALA A 601 7.82 -16.39 2.72
N ILE A 602 7.52 -15.98 1.48
CA ILE A 602 8.55 -15.64 0.50
C ILE A 602 9.38 -14.44 0.96
N ILE A 603 8.75 -13.39 1.49
CA ILE A 603 9.46 -12.18 1.93
C ILE A 603 10.36 -12.46 3.12
N VAL A 604 9.90 -13.29 4.06
CA VAL A 604 10.70 -13.67 5.24
C VAL A 604 11.85 -14.59 4.87
N LEU A 605 11.63 -15.55 3.97
CA LEU A 605 12.63 -16.53 3.54
C LEU A 605 13.61 -15.97 2.51
N MET A 606 13.16 -15.06 1.62
CA MET A 606 13.94 -14.53 0.50
C MET A 606 13.91 -12.98 0.47
N PRO A 607 14.47 -12.29 1.46
CA PRO A 607 14.36 -10.83 1.61
C PRO A 607 15.01 -10.03 0.46
N GLN A 608 15.86 -10.66 -0.36
CA GLN A 608 16.50 -10.05 -1.55
C GLN A 608 15.80 -10.44 -2.87
N GLY A 609 14.70 -11.21 -2.79
CA GLY A 609 14.01 -11.78 -3.94
C GLY A 609 14.73 -12.95 -4.60
N VAL A 610 14.01 -13.63 -5.51
CA VAL A 610 14.49 -14.87 -6.16
C VAL A 610 15.81 -14.66 -6.94
N LEU A 611 15.91 -13.57 -7.71
CA LEU A 611 17.14 -13.28 -8.47
C LEU A 611 18.24 -12.63 -7.64
N GLY A 612 17.92 -11.98 -6.52
CA GLY A 612 18.92 -11.50 -5.59
C GLY A 612 19.74 -12.62 -4.97
N PHE A 613 19.12 -13.79 -4.81
CA PHE A 613 19.76 -15.01 -4.31
C PHE A 613 20.76 -15.61 -5.33
N VAL A 614 20.49 -15.46 -6.63
CA VAL A 614 21.34 -15.98 -7.71
C VAL A 614 22.49 -15.03 -8.09
N ARG A 615 22.38 -13.73 -7.79
CA ARG A 615 23.43 -12.73 -8.03
C ARG A 615 24.36 -12.61 -6.82
N GLY A 616 25.60 -13.06 -6.97
CA GLY A 616 26.66 -12.65 -6.05
C GLY A 616 26.99 -11.15 -6.23
N ASP A 617 27.43 -10.47 -5.14
CA ASP A 617 27.70 -9.02 -4.99
C ASP A 617 28.67 -8.37 -6.02
N ARG A 618 29.18 -9.07 -6.99
CA ARG A 618 30.16 -8.54 -7.97
C ARG A 618 29.54 -7.86 -9.19
N ASP A 619 28.21 -7.92 -9.38
CA ASP A 619 27.51 -7.34 -10.54
C ASP A 619 26.56 -6.19 -10.14
N ALA A 620 26.73 -5.58 -8.98
CA ALA A 620 25.99 -4.41 -8.51
C ALA A 620 26.70 -3.09 -8.86
N VAL A 621 27.54 -3.12 -9.91
CA VAL A 621 28.15 -1.91 -10.49
C VAL A 621 27.70 -1.76 -11.94
#